data_499215a59b9b51ddac1359b9289d49d6
#
_entry.id   499215a59b9b51ddac1359b9289d49d6
#
_cell.length_a   1.000
_cell.length_b   1.000
_cell.length_c   1.000
_cell.angle_alpha   90.00
_cell.angle_beta   90.00
_cell.angle_gamma   90.00
#
_symmetry.space_group_name_H-M   'P 1'
#
loop_
_entity.id
_entity.type
_entity.pdbx_description
1 polymer ?
#
loop_
_entity_poly.entity_id
_entity_poly.type
_entity_poly.pdbx_seq_one_letter_code
_entity_poly.pdbx_strand_id
1 'polypeptide(L)'
;CWNEDNETGFSGIAPNAGLIVVKLRKAKELFRKKYYCIDPKYEAYAETDIMLAVHYIDHIAEQLQRPIVIFLGIGTNLASHLGTGPLDQYLSGRAMLRGVAVVTSAGNEGQARHHYSGQVSQNDEKVEVKVGESEYGFAMELWGLAPNRYYVDIESPSGQKTGRIQGGLSGQRYVTFLLEKTRLIVEYFTVDTSAGAPVIVMRFQNPAPGI
;
A
#
# COMPACT_ATOMS: atom_id res chain seq x y z
N CYS A 1 22.13 10.05 17.17
CA CYS A 1 21.78 9.50 18.49
C CYS A 1 23.06 9.45 19.34
N TRP A 2 23.04 10.07 20.47
CA TRP A 2 24.07 9.94 21.47
C TRP A 2 23.66 8.81 22.40
N ASN A 3 24.58 7.92 22.75
CA ASN A 3 24.34 6.95 23.81
C ASN A 3 24.48 7.68 25.16
N GLU A 4 23.56 7.47 26.09
CA GLU A 4 23.60 8.08 27.42
C GLU A 4 24.75 7.57 28.25
N ASP A 5 25.32 6.41 27.90
CA ASP A 5 26.54 5.89 28.50
C ASP A 5 27.79 6.51 27.85
N ASN A 6 28.29 7.56 28.45
CA ASN A 6 29.48 8.31 28.01
C ASN A 6 30.78 7.47 27.86
N GLU A 7 30.76 6.18 28.15
CA GLU A 7 31.94 5.32 28.10
C GLU A 7 32.23 4.67 26.76
N THR A 8 31.26 4.62 25.83
CA THR A 8 31.40 3.91 24.53
C THR A 8 31.28 4.79 23.30
N GLY A 9 31.42 6.08 23.41
CA GLY A 9 31.60 7.03 22.27
C GLY A 9 30.87 6.72 20.97
N PHE A 10 29.58 6.31 21.03
CA PHE A 10 28.77 6.00 19.82
C PHE A 10 28.16 7.27 19.26
N SER A 11 28.42 7.54 18.00
CA SER A 11 27.72 8.61 17.26
C SER A 11 27.14 8.10 15.96
N GLY A 12 26.09 8.77 15.46
CA GLY A 12 25.55 8.49 14.13
C GLY A 12 26.55 8.79 13.01
N ILE A 13 26.27 8.30 11.80
CA ILE A 13 27.13 8.46 10.60
C ILE A 13 27.29 9.94 10.21
N ALA A 14 26.27 10.75 10.45
CA ALA A 14 26.30 12.19 10.16
C ALA A 14 25.96 13.01 11.41
N PRO A 15 26.86 13.07 12.43
CA PRO A 15 26.57 13.67 13.74
C PRO A 15 26.29 15.17 13.67
N ASN A 16 26.79 15.86 12.64
CA ASN A 16 26.61 17.29 12.44
C ASN A 16 25.47 17.65 11.49
N ALA A 17 24.65 16.68 11.06
CA ALA A 17 23.50 16.94 10.22
C ALA A 17 22.40 17.66 11.02
N GLY A 18 21.79 18.67 10.43
CA GLY A 18 20.55 19.25 10.95
C GLY A 18 19.39 18.26 10.71
N LEU A 19 18.42 18.23 11.62
CA LEU A 19 17.26 17.35 11.51
C LEU A 19 15.99 18.17 11.25
N ILE A 20 15.21 17.73 10.25
CA ILE A 20 13.85 18.19 10.02
C ILE A 20 12.94 16.97 10.27
N VAL A 21 12.08 17.06 11.25
CA VAL A 21 11.17 15.97 11.61
C VAL A 21 9.73 16.39 11.35
N VAL A 22 9.02 15.64 10.55
CA VAL A 22 7.60 15.88 10.27
C VAL A 22 6.77 14.75 10.84
N LYS A 23 5.86 15.08 11.75
CA LYS A 23 4.88 14.15 12.28
C LYS A 23 3.67 14.11 11.36
N LEU A 24 3.43 12.97 10.73
CA LEU A 24 2.27 12.76 9.87
C LEU A 24 0.98 12.67 10.68
N ARG A 25 -0.11 13.14 10.09
CA ARG A 25 -1.45 12.95 10.59
C ARG A 25 -1.96 11.56 10.23
N LYS A 26 -2.62 10.89 11.16
CA LYS A 26 -3.32 9.63 10.88
C LYS A 26 -4.36 9.83 9.77
N ALA A 27 -4.42 8.89 8.84
CA ALA A 27 -5.44 8.89 7.79
C ALA A 27 -6.85 8.89 8.39
N LYS A 28 -7.79 9.52 7.68
CA LYS A 28 -9.18 9.62 8.13
C LYS A 28 -9.79 8.23 8.37
N GLU A 29 -10.58 8.10 9.42
CA GLU A 29 -11.20 6.84 9.84
C GLU A 29 -12.03 6.19 8.72
N LEU A 30 -12.71 7.00 7.91
CA LEU A 30 -13.48 6.51 6.76
C LEU A 30 -12.61 5.69 5.80
N PHE A 31 -11.42 6.20 5.46
CA PHE A 31 -10.50 5.49 4.57
C PHE A 31 -9.93 4.25 5.25
N ARG A 32 -9.45 4.37 6.48
CA ARG A 32 -8.86 3.25 7.20
C ARG A 32 -9.85 2.09 7.39
N LYS A 33 -11.04 2.36 7.91
CA LYS A 33 -12.02 1.32 8.27
C LYS A 33 -12.85 0.83 7.09
N LYS A 34 -13.43 1.75 6.31
CA LYS A 34 -14.37 1.38 5.26
C LYS A 34 -13.70 1.07 3.93
N TYR A 35 -12.62 1.77 3.61
CA TYR A 35 -11.99 1.62 2.31
C TYR A 35 -10.88 0.57 2.32
N TYR A 36 -9.98 0.61 3.28
CA TYR A 36 -8.86 -0.31 3.36
C TYR A 36 -9.02 -1.44 4.38
N CYS A 37 -10.13 -1.46 5.14
CA CYS A 37 -10.45 -2.46 6.15
C CYS A 37 -9.34 -2.64 7.22
N ILE A 38 -8.64 -1.57 7.54
CA ILE A 38 -7.55 -1.58 8.54
C ILE A 38 -8.14 -1.64 9.94
N ASP A 39 -7.68 -2.59 10.74
CA ASP A 39 -8.02 -2.69 12.16
C ASP A 39 -7.71 -1.36 12.87
N PRO A 40 -8.66 -0.81 13.64
CA PRO A 40 -8.48 0.46 14.36
C PRO A 40 -7.24 0.57 15.24
N LYS A 41 -6.70 -0.55 15.70
CA LYS A 41 -5.48 -0.59 16.52
C LYS A 41 -4.22 -0.20 15.75
N TYR A 42 -4.22 -0.33 14.41
CA TYR A 42 -3.08 0.04 13.57
C TYR A 42 -3.20 1.48 13.05
N GLU A 43 -2.06 2.10 12.87
CA GLU A 43 -1.96 3.43 12.27
C GLU A 43 -1.71 3.31 10.76
N ALA A 44 -2.32 4.20 10.01
CA ALA A 44 -2.04 4.37 8.60
C ALA A 44 -2.05 5.86 8.23
N TYR A 45 -1.33 6.20 7.19
CA TYR A 45 -1.12 7.58 6.74
C TYR A 45 -1.52 7.70 5.28
N ALA A 46 -2.00 8.87 4.88
CA ALA A 46 -2.36 9.11 3.49
C ALA A 46 -1.13 9.53 2.67
N GLU A 47 -1.02 9.03 1.45
CA GLU A 47 0.06 9.41 0.53
C GLU A 47 0.13 10.93 0.32
N THR A 48 -1.01 11.60 0.23
CA THR A 48 -1.07 13.05 0.10
C THR A 48 -0.45 13.79 1.28
N ASP A 49 -0.60 13.27 2.51
CA ASP A 49 0.03 13.86 3.70
C ASP A 49 1.56 13.63 3.67
N ILE A 50 2.02 12.49 3.10
CA ILE A 50 3.45 12.23 2.86
C ILE A 50 4.01 13.21 1.83
N MET A 51 3.32 13.40 0.71
CA MET A 51 3.74 14.36 -0.33
C MET A 51 3.81 15.79 0.23
N LEU A 52 2.86 16.20 1.05
CA LEU A 52 2.89 17.51 1.72
C LEU A 52 4.06 17.62 2.71
N ALA A 53 4.37 16.55 3.43
CA ALA A 53 5.52 16.51 4.33
C ALA A 53 6.84 16.67 3.57
N VAL A 54 7.00 15.97 2.46
CA VAL A 54 8.17 16.10 1.57
C VAL A 54 8.26 17.51 1.02
N HIS A 55 7.15 18.08 0.55
CA HIS A 55 7.13 19.47 0.08
C HIS A 55 7.58 20.47 1.15
N TYR A 56 7.11 20.31 2.38
CA TYR A 56 7.54 21.13 3.51
C TYR A 56 9.04 21.01 3.77
N ILE A 57 9.57 19.78 3.77
CA ILE A 57 11.00 19.49 3.97
C ILE A 57 11.85 20.18 2.87
N ASP A 58 11.43 20.06 1.61
CA ASP A 58 12.09 20.71 0.48
C ASP A 58 12.15 22.24 0.66
N HIS A 59 11.01 22.83 1.04
CA HIS A 59 10.94 24.28 1.26
C HIS A 59 11.94 24.75 2.34
N ILE A 60 12.07 24.00 3.44
CA ILE A 60 13.06 24.33 4.48
C ILE A 60 14.49 24.18 3.96
N ALA A 61 14.78 23.12 3.18
CA ALA A 61 16.10 22.91 2.59
C ALA A 61 16.49 24.04 1.61
N GLU A 62 15.54 24.50 0.81
CA GLU A 62 15.71 25.64 -0.09
C GLU A 62 16.00 26.94 0.68
N GLN A 63 15.26 27.22 1.77
CA GLN A 63 15.52 28.38 2.61
C GLN A 63 16.92 28.36 3.25
N LEU A 64 17.36 27.16 3.65
CA LEU A 64 18.67 26.97 4.26
C LEU A 64 19.82 26.87 3.23
N GLN A 65 19.49 26.79 1.92
CA GLN A 65 20.46 26.57 0.83
C GLN A 65 21.38 25.37 1.10
N ARG A 66 20.79 24.24 1.61
CA ARG A 66 21.53 23.05 2.00
C ARG A 66 21.02 21.82 1.25
N PRO A 67 21.91 20.87 0.91
CA PRO A 67 21.48 19.57 0.43
C PRO A 67 20.70 18.81 1.52
N ILE A 68 19.78 17.92 1.08
CA ILE A 68 18.89 17.19 1.96
C ILE A 68 18.83 15.73 1.63
N VAL A 69 18.69 14.90 2.68
CA VAL A 69 18.32 13.49 2.58
C VAL A 69 16.95 13.32 3.21
N ILE A 70 15.98 12.90 2.41
CA ILE A 70 14.61 12.64 2.85
C ILE A 70 14.50 11.14 3.14
N PHE A 71 14.22 10.80 4.40
CA PHE A 71 14.05 9.41 4.82
C PHE A 71 12.57 9.11 5.09
N LEU A 72 12.05 8.09 4.41
CA LEU A 72 10.70 7.56 4.59
C LEU A 72 10.76 6.14 5.14
N GLY A 73 10.68 6.00 6.46
CA GLY A 73 10.70 4.72 7.17
C GLY A 73 9.32 4.04 7.25
N ILE A 74 8.50 4.23 6.25
CA ILE A 74 7.15 3.67 6.12
C ILE A 74 7.01 2.99 4.77
N GLY A 75 6.09 2.03 4.67
CA GLY A 75 5.84 1.30 3.44
C GLY A 75 4.39 0.87 3.30
N THR A 76 4.06 0.28 2.17
CA THR A 76 2.75 -0.30 1.86
C THR A 76 2.92 -1.53 1.00
N ASN A 77 1.96 -2.47 1.09
CA ASN A 77 1.85 -3.62 0.18
C ASN A 77 0.86 -3.36 -0.96
N LEU A 78 0.24 -2.18 -0.98
CA LEU A 78 -0.71 -1.77 -2.01
C LEU A 78 0.02 -1.04 -3.16
N ALA A 79 -0.69 -0.76 -4.23
CA ALA A 79 -0.25 -0.14 -5.47
C ALA A 79 0.40 -1.12 -6.48
N SER A 80 0.70 -0.60 -7.67
CA SER A 80 1.08 -1.39 -8.85
C SER A 80 2.42 -2.12 -8.75
N HIS A 81 3.25 -1.83 -7.78
CA HIS A 81 4.65 -2.31 -7.66
C HIS A 81 5.53 -1.99 -8.88
N LEU A 82 5.09 -1.09 -9.74
CA LEU A 82 5.83 -0.66 -10.95
C LEU A 82 6.51 0.71 -10.79
N GLY A 83 6.37 1.33 -9.62
CA GLY A 83 6.90 2.67 -9.39
C GLY A 83 6.17 3.77 -10.18
N THR A 84 4.93 3.52 -10.58
CA THR A 84 4.12 4.44 -11.40
C THR A 84 3.03 5.17 -10.61
N GLY A 85 2.90 4.88 -9.33
CA GLY A 85 1.95 5.56 -8.46
C GLY A 85 2.24 7.05 -8.27
N PRO A 86 1.26 7.86 -7.83
CA PRO A 86 1.46 9.29 -7.64
C PRO A 86 2.59 9.64 -6.68
N LEU A 87 2.70 8.91 -5.57
CA LEU A 87 3.79 9.09 -4.61
C LEU A 87 5.14 8.70 -5.21
N ASP A 88 5.21 7.58 -5.96
CA ASP A 88 6.44 7.12 -6.60
C ASP A 88 6.96 8.15 -7.61
N GLN A 89 6.08 8.67 -8.46
CA GLN A 89 6.43 9.70 -9.44
C GLN A 89 6.87 10.99 -8.76
N TYR A 90 6.18 11.39 -7.70
CA TYR A 90 6.53 12.59 -6.94
C TYR A 90 7.93 12.46 -6.32
N LEU A 91 8.20 11.37 -5.61
CA LEU A 91 9.50 11.11 -4.98
C LEU A 91 10.61 10.97 -6.00
N SER A 92 10.35 10.29 -7.12
CA SER A 92 11.31 10.16 -8.23
C SER A 92 11.66 11.53 -8.81
N GLY A 93 10.66 12.39 -9.02
CA GLY A 93 10.88 13.75 -9.48
C GLY A 93 11.73 14.57 -8.50
N ARG A 94 11.54 14.39 -7.19
CA ARG A 94 12.37 15.06 -6.16
C ARG A 94 13.80 14.53 -6.16
N ALA A 95 13.98 13.23 -6.28
CA ALA A 95 15.31 12.59 -6.31
C ALA A 95 16.15 12.99 -7.56
N MET A 96 15.52 13.49 -8.60
CA MET A 96 16.24 14.02 -9.78
C MET A 96 16.87 15.42 -9.53
N LEU A 97 16.48 16.11 -8.47
CA LEU A 97 17.02 17.43 -8.16
C LEU A 97 18.41 17.33 -7.54
N ARG A 98 19.30 18.24 -7.95
CA ARG A 98 20.66 18.30 -7.39
C ARG A 98 20.59 18.63 -5.90
N GLY A 99 21.28 17.84 -5.09
CA GLY A 99 21.35 18.03 -3.64
C GLY A 99 20.19 17.40 -2.88
N VAL A 100 19.31 16.66 -3.55
CA VAL A 100 18.21 15.89 -2.91
C VAL A 100 18.48 14.40 -3.06
N ALA A 101 18.41 13.67 -1.95
CA ALA A 101 18.39 12.22 -1.95
C ALA A 101 17.14 11.73 -1.22
N VAL A 102 16.48 10.71 -1.77
CA VAL A 102 15.32 10.07 -1.15
C VAL A 102 15.70 8.64 -0.78
N VAL A 103 15.46 8.28 0.48
CA VAL A 103 15.75 6.96 1.04
C VAL A 103 14.46 6.37 1.60
N THR A 104 14.09 5.18 1.16
CA THR A 104 12.91 4.45 1.63
C THR A 104 13.32 3.13 2.25
N SER A 105 12.47 2.59 3.13
CA SER A 105 12.65 1.26 3.69
C SER A 105 12.11 0.20 2.72
N ALA A 106 12.77 -0.96 2.67
CA ALA A 106 12.27 -2.13 1.94
C ALA A 106 11.20 -2.92 2.73
N GLY A 107 10.94 -2.54 3.98
CA GLY A 107 10.02 -3.23 4.89
C GLY A 107 10.65 -4.46 5.56
N ASN A 108 9.89 -5.07 6.46
CA ASN A 108 10.30 -6.23 7.25
C ASN A 108 9.42 -7.46 6.98
N GLU A 109 8.60 -7.43 5.93
CA GLU A 109 7.53 -8.41 5.68
C GLU A 109 7.90 -9.45 4.62
N GLY A 110 9.18 -9.67 4.33
CA GLY A 110 9.62 -10.59 3.27
C GLY A 110 9.10 -12.03 3.39
N GLN A 111 8.71 -12.46 4.59
CA GLN A 111 8.12 -13.79 4.83
C GLN A 111 6.59 -13.76 5.06
N ALA A 112 5.98 -12.58 5.11
CA ALA A 112 4.55 -12.42 5.40
C ALA A 112 3.64 -12.85 4.24
N ARG A 113 4.22 -13.02 3.04
CA ARG A 113 3.51 -13.47 1.82
C ARG A 113 2.31 -12.58 1.46
N HIS A 114 2.46 -11.27 1.66
CA HIS A 114 1.44 -10.28 1.29
C HIS A 114 1.50 -9.87 -0.19
N HIS A 115 2.35 -10.50 -0.98
CA HIS A 115 2.48 -10.23 -2.41
C HIS A 115 2.56 -11.54 -3.18
N TYR A 116 1.86 -11.58 -4.30
CA TYR A 116 1.92 -12.66 -5.29
C TYR A 116 2.14 -12.06 -6.69
N SER A 117 2.99 -12.68 -7.49
CA SER A 117 3.19 -12.35 -8.89
C SER A 117 3.06 -13.61 -9.73
N GLY A 118 2.20 -13.59 -10.74
CA GLY A 118 1.93 -14.73 -11.60
C GLY A 118 1.66 -14.32 -13.04
N GLN A 119 1.49 -15.30 -13.91
CA GLN A 119 1.12 -15.10 -15.32
C GLN A 119 -0.18 -15.87 -15.60
N VAL A 120 -1.21 -15.14 -15.97
CA VAL A 120 -2.44 -15.72 -16.47
C VAL A 120 -2.26 -16.07 -17.94
N SER A 121 -2.39 -17.35 -18.28
CA SER A 121 -2.32 -17.87 -19.64
C SER A 121 -3.73 -18.23 -20.17
N GLN A 122 -3.85 -19.29 -20.96
CA GLN A 122 -5.14 -19.81 -21.43
C GLN A 122 -5.97 -20.47 -20.33
N ASN A 123 -5.35 -20.90 -19.24
CA ASN A 123 -6.01 -21.47 -18.06
C ASN A 123 -6.13 -20.41 -16.96
N ASP A 124 -7.17 -20.56 -16.13
CA ASP A 124 -7.35 -19.71 -14.94
C ASP A 124 -6.19 -19.96 -13.96
N GLU A 125 -5.65 -18.90 -13.41
CA GLU A 125 -4.63 -18.95 -12.34
C GLU A 125 -5.33 -18.97 -10.98
N LYS A 126 -5.05 -19.98 -10.16
CA LYS A 126 -5.61 -20.10 -8.83
C LYS A 126 -4.62 -19.62 -7.79
N VAL A 127 -5.01 -18.62 -7.01
CA VAL A 127 -4.22 -18.07 -5.91
C VAL A 127 -4.94 -18.36 -4.60
N GLU A 128 -4.27 -19.04 -3.68
CA GLU A 128 -4.80 -19.33 -2.35
C GLU A 128 -4.43 -18.19 -1.39
N VAL A 129 -5.45 -17.70 -0.68
CA VAL A 129 -5.30 -16.62 0.31
C VAL A 129 -5.63 -17.19 1.68
N LYS A 130 -4.62 -17.24 2.55
CA LYS A 130 -4.81 -17.68 3.92
C LYS A 130 -5.23 -16.52 4.80
N VAL A 131 -6.39 -16.62 5.41
CA VAL A 131 -6.90 -15.67 6.41
C VAL A 131 -6.55 -16.17 7.80
N GLY A 132 -5.90 -15.31 8.59
CA GLY A 132 -5.55 -15.61 9.98
C GLY A 132 -6.75 -15.63 10.92
N GLU A 133 -6.54 -16.16 12.13
CA GLU A 133 -7.54 -16.09 13.18
C GLU A 133 -7.74 -14.64 13.66
N SER A 134 -8.99 -14.25 13.91
CA SER A 134 -9.34 -12.91 14.40
C SER A 134 -8.96 -11.76 13.47
N GLU A 135 -8.87 -12.01 12.16
CA GLU A 135 -8.63 -10.95 11.17
C GLU A 135 -9.82 -9.97 11.14
N TYR A 136 -9.54 -8.69 11.29
CA TYR A 136 -10.56 -7.63 11.26
C TYR A 136 -11.12 -7.43 9.86
N GLY A 137 -10.25 -7.45 8.88
CA GLY A 137 -10.52 -7.23 7.48
C GLY A 137 -9.26 -6.85 6.72
N PHE A 138 -9.32 -6.98 5.41
CA PHE A 138 -8.18 -6.61 4.56
C PHE A 138 -8.65 -6.17 3.18
N ALA A 139 -7.77 -5.45 2.49
CA ALA A 139 -7.92 -5.12 1.08
C ALA A 139 -6.84 -5.84 0.26
N MET A 140 -7.22 -6.27 -0.93
CA MET A 140 -6.32 -6.82 -1.93
C MET A 140 -6.50 -6.06 -3.23
N GLU A 141 -5.40 -5.87 -3.95
CA GLU A 141 -5.39 -5.26 -5.28
C GLU A 141 -4.80 -6.26 -6.27
N LEU A 142 -5.53 -6.53 -7.35
CA LEU A 142 -5.02 -7.29 -8.49
C LEU A 142 -4.70 -6.31 -9.60
N TRP A 143 -3.42 -6.12 -9.84
CA TRP A 143 -2.91 -5.27 -10.90
C TRP A 143 -2.62 -6.08 -12.16
N GLY A 144 -3.10 -5.64 -13.29
CA GLY A 144 -2.91 -6.26 -14.58
C GLY A 144 -2.06 -5.41 -15.52
N LEU A 145 -1.83 -5.91 -16.71
CA LEU A 145 -1.15 -5.18 -17.79
C LEU A 145 -2.16 -4.79 -18.86
N ALA A 146 -2.17 -3.52 -19.22
CA ALA A 146 -2.99 -3.05 -20.36
C ALA A 146 -2.42 -3.65 -21.68
N PRO A 147 -3.28 -3.95 -22.67
CA PRO A 147 -4.73 -3.72 -22.75
C PRO A 147 -5.59 -4.88 -22.22
N ASN A 148 -5.02 -5.82 -21.48
CA ASN A 148 -5.71 -7.03 -21.04
C ASN A 148 -6.85 -6.70 -20.07
N ARG A 149 -7.89 -7.55 -20.12
CA ARG A 149 -9.00 -7.51 -19.17
C ARG A 149 -8.93 -8.72 -18.26
N TYR A 150 -9.07 -8.48 -16.99
CA TYR A 150 -9.02 -9.52 -15.97
C TYR A 150 -10.40 -9.68 -15.33
N TYR A 151 -10.69 -10.86 -14.82
CA TYR A 151 -11.82 -11.14 -13.96
C TYR A 151 -11.37 -12.03 -12.81
N VAL A 152 -12.13 -11.98 -11.74
CA VAL A 152 -11.91 -12.81 -10.57
C VAL A 152 -13.15 -13.67 -10.32
N ASP A 153 -12.92 -14.88 -9.85
CA ASP A 153 -13.91 -15.73 -9.21
C ASP A 153 -13.35 -16.10 -7.84
N ILE A 154 -14.09 -15.81 -6.80
CA ILE A 154 -13.62 -15.97 -5.43
C ILE A 154 -14.42 -17.08 -4.78
N GLU A 155 -13.73 -18.10 -4.29
CA GLU A 155 -14.28 -19.24 -3.58
C GLU A 155 -13.99 -19.11 -2.08
N SER A 156 -15.03 -19.23 -1.25
CA SER A 156 -14.88 -19.21 0.20
C SER A 156 -14.43 -20.58 0.72
N PRO A 157 -13.94 -20.68 1.97
CA PRO A 157 -13.56 -21.96 2.58
C PRO A 157 -14.67 -23.02 2.57
N SER A 158 -15.93 -22.60 2.59
CA SER A 158 -17.09 -23.54 2.49
C SER A 158 -17.44 -23.96 1.05
N GLY A 159 -16.70 -23.45 0.05
CA GLY A 159 -16.95 -23.74 -1.37
C GLY A 159 -18.00 -22.85 -2.04
N GLN A 160 -18.49 -21.81 -1.38
CA GLN A 160 -19.36 -20.82 -2.02
C GLN A 160 -18.56 -19.96 -2.99
N LYS A 161 -19.03 -19.84 -4.24
CA LYS A 161 -18.37 -19.07 -5.31
C LYS A 161 -19.10 -17.80 -5.64
N THR A 162 -18.35 -16.75 -5.98
CA THR A 162 -18.93 -15.50 -6.48
C THR A 162 -19.42 -15.61 -7.93
N GLY A 163 -18.91 -16.59 -8.67
CA GLY A 163 -18.92 -16.58 -10.12
C GLY A 163 -18.01 -15.46 -10.66
N ARG A 164 -17.82 -15.45 -11.98
CA ARG A 164 -16.97 -14.46 -12.64
C ARG A 164 -17.45 -13.05 -12.40
N ILE A 165 -16.63 -12.26 -11.71
CA ILE A 165 -16.81 -10.83 -11.54
C ILE A 165 -16.01 -10.15 -12.64
N GLN A 166 -16.71 -9.65 -13.63
CA GLN A 166 -16.14 -8.94 -14.76
C GLN A 166 -16.26 -7.44 -14.55
N GLY A 167 -15.22 -6.71 -14.94
CA GLY A 167 -15.26 -5.25 -14.97
C GLY A 167 -16.30 -4.73 -15.95
N GLY A 168 -17.18 -3.88 -15.47
CA GLY A 168 -18.06 -3.05 -16.27
C GLY A 168 -17.66 -1.59 -16.15
N LEU A 169 -18.26 -0.74 -16.95
CA LEU A 169 -18.11 0.72 -16.87
C LEU A 169 -18.60 1.23 -15.50
N SER A 170 -17.71 1.25 -14.51
CA SER A 170 -17.90 1.68 -13.14
C SER A 170 -19.02 0.97 -12.35
N GLY A 171 -18.67 0.26 -11.30
CA GLY A 171 -19.61 -0.35 -10.37
C GLY A 171 -18.92 -1.12 -9.27
N GLN A 172 -19.51 -1.03 -8.08
CA GLN A 172 -19.15 -1.89 -6.97
C GLN A 172 -20.04 -3.13 -6.99
N ARG A 173 -19.45 -4.32 -6.85
CA ARG A 173 -20.20 -5.55 -6.63
C ARG A 173 -20.06 -5.96 -5.17
N TYR A 174 -21.18 -6.23 -4.55
CA TYR A 174 -21.26 -6.71 -3.17
C TYR A 174 -21.61 -8.18 -3.17
N VAL A 175 -20.86 -8.98 -2.45
CA VAL A 175 -21.12 -10.40 -2.23
C VAL A 175 -21.03 -10.67 -0.73
N THR A 176 -21.90 -11.54 -0.21
CA THR A 176 -21.83 -12.02 1.16
C THR A 176 -21.73 -13.54 1.13
N PHE A 177 -20.64 -14.07 1.67
CA PHE A 177 -20.49 -15.48 1.93
C PHE A 177 -21.29 -15.83 3.18
N LEU A 178 -22.37 -16.58 3.01
CA LEU A 178 -23.40 -16.75 4.05
C LEU A 178 -22.91 -17.52 5.27
N LEU A 179 -22.14 -18.57 5.04
CA LEU A 179 -21.63 -19.43 6.12
C LEU A 179 -20.52 -18.72 6.91
N GLU A 180 -19.62 -18.06 6.22
CA GLU A 180 -18.51 -17.32 6.82
C GLU A 180 -18.95 -15.96 7.37
N LYS A 181 -20.12 -15.45 6.96
CA LYS A 181 -20.59 -14.08 7.25
C LYS A 181 -19.61 -13.00 6.76
N THR A 182 -18.73 -13.37 5.83
CA THR A 182 -17.75 -12.47 5.21
C THR A 182 -18.42 -11.63 4.15
N ARG A 183 -18.22 -10.32 4.21
CA ARG A 183 -18.68 -9.38 3.20
C ARG A 183 -17.53 -9.00 2.29
N LEU A 184 -17.72 -9.24 1.00
CA LEU A 184 -16.79 -8.89 -0.05
C LEU A 184 -17.32 -7.73 -0.88
N ILE A 185 -16.47 -6.73 -1.12
CA ILE A 185 -16.74 -5.62 -2.02
C ILE A 185 -15.67 -5.66 -3.11
N VAL A 186 -16.09 -5.73 -4.37
CA VAL A 186 -15.19 -5.74 -5.52
C VAL A 186 -15.44 -4.49 -6.36
N GLU A 187 -14.39 -3.75 -6.63
CA GLU A 187 -14.38 -2.61 -7.54
C GLU A 187 -13.40 -2.88 -8.67
N TYR A 188 -13.78 -2.51 -9.86
CA TYR A 188 -12.98 -2.71 -11.06
C TYR A 188 -12.68 -1.37 -11.74
N PHE A 189 -11.41 -1.12 -11.98
CA PHE A 189 -10.95 0.04 -12.75
C PHE A 189 -10.26 -0.47 -14.02
N THR A 190 -10.81 -0.12 -15.17
CA THR A 190 -10.27 -0.56 -16.48
C THR A 190 -8.91 0.01 -16.78
N VAL A 191 -8.67 1.22 -16.31
CA VAL A 191 -7.36 1.89 -16.32
C VAL A 191 -7.30 2.73 -15.07
N ASP A 192 -6.33 2.50 -14.22
CA ASP A 192 -5.98 3.47 -13.22
C ASP A 192 -5.25 4.62 -13.93
N THR A 193 -5.79 5.83 -13.82
CA THR A 193 -5.26 7.01 -14.49
C THR A 193 -3.86 7.39 -14.01
N SER A 194 -3.49 6.96 -12.82
CA SER A 194 -2.17 7.21 -12.25
C SER A 194 -1.12 6.19 -12.69
N ALA A 195 -1.50 4.91 -12.76
CA ALA A 195 -0.58 3.81 -13.06
C ALA A 195 -0.66 3.32 -14.52
N GLY A 196 -1.68 3.72 -15.29
CA GLY A 196 -1.90 3.26 -16.67
C GLY A 196 -2.25 1.77 -16.80
N ALA A 197 -2.64 1.12 -15.70
CA ALA A 197 -2.90 -0.32 -15.63
C ALA A 197 -4.31 -0.62 -15.08
N PRO A 198 -4.94 -1.72 -15.51
CA PRO A 198 -6.19 -2.16 -14.91
C PRO A 198 -5.96 -2.68 -13.49
N VAL A 199 -6.87 -2.36 -12.58
CA VAL A 199 -6.84 -2.85 -11.20
C VAL A 199 -8.21 -3.33 -10.73
N ILE A 200 -8.23 -4.43 -10.00
CA ILE A 200 -9.38 -4.94 -9.27
C ILE A 200 -9.10 -4.81 -7.80
N VAL A 201 -9.91 -4.02 -7.10
CA VAL A 201 -9.80 -3.83 -5.65
C VAL A 201 -10.84 -4.70 -4.97
N MET A 202 -10.40 -5.56 -4.08
CA MET A 202 -11.22 -6.48 -3.31
C MET A 202 -11.09 -6.16 -1.83
N ARG A 203 -12.22 -5.95 -1.15
CA ARG A 203 -12.25 -5.64 0.28
C ARG A 203 -13.03 -6.70 1.01
N PHE A 204 -12.38 -7.33 1.96
CA PHE A 204 -12.96 -8.37 2.80
C PHE A 204 -13.23 -7.80 4.19
N GLN A 205 -14.49 -7.80 4.59
CA GLN A 205 -14.96 -7.37 5.90
C GLN A 205 -15.42 -8.58 6.70
N ASN A 206 -14.98 -8.68 7.96
CA ASN A 206 -15.21 -9.83 8.84
C ASN A 206 -14.86 -11.17 8.15
N PRO A 207 -13.63 -11.32 7.62
CA PRO A 207 -13.26 -12.55 6.95
C PRO A 207 -13.16 -13.69 7.97
N ALA A 208 -13.70 -14.86 7.60
CA ALA A 208 -13.50 -16.07 8.39
C ALA A 208 -12.08 -16.61 8.18
N PRO A 209 -11.46 -17.20 9.20
CA PRO A 209 -10.17 -17.86 9.04
C PRO A 209 -10.26 -19.07 8.11
N GLY A 210 -9.19 -19.36 7.39
CA GLY A 210 -9.13 -20.48 6.45
C GLY A 210 -8.36 -20.14 5.18
N ILE A 211 -8.48 -21.01 4.20
CA ILE A 211 -7.88 -20.88 2.86
C ILE A 211 -8.97 -20.90 1.82
#